data_070f9a13dc43796e3b4822867a8af092
#
_entry.id   070f9a13dc43796e3b4822867a8af092
#
_cell.length_a   1.000
_cell.length_b   1.000
_cell.length_c   1.000
_cell.angle_alpha   90.00
_cell.angle_beta   90.00
_cell.angle_gamma   90.00
#
_symmetry.space_group_name_H-M   'P 1'
#
loop_
_entity.id
_entity.type
_entity.pdbx_description
1 polymer ?
#
loop_
_entity_poly.entity_id
_entity_poly.type
_entity_poly.pdbx_seq_one_letter_code
_entity_poly.pdbx_strand_id
1 'polypeptide(L)'
;MLYGKGELGRSIEISVMCGYDTDCNASNIGTILGVLGGLGGVPERYRRPINDLVTLSSVSGYLNLVDLSDKAKELGALSCRMHGGALPEGIVCSKPGELRMDFPFPGSTHGLELSDKAEHTLRIVPGKAHSGAFCAELMTDGKRAGPVDLSFKAMLTRPDLHEERYDPVFAAKVNPGQRVGVWMKSEQTASAAVTVTPFVRRAMTGERVNMPAAVLSEGEWTEIVFTVPELGGDAVHDVGWTVETKPDADPWVMGRVYVDEITVTGAMDYAVDFSLQREEFSQLTPFAFNDCAGKREGDAMRLTAEALPYMTGAQAFTGNYYLRDTAVTASVTVESGESALVLLRGQGTRRYYALGFSAPGECAVLRYEDGRVTKLAAAPFVWQPGREYALRAEAKGEVLTLFVNGTPVLEASNSRYAYGMPGLGLAAAGETLWRALHISGEC
;
A
#
# COMPACT_ATOMS: atom_id res chain seq x y z
N MET A 1 -0.20 33.61 11.39
CA MET A 1 1.02 34.12 10.72
C MET A 1 1.53 35.41 11.37
N LEU A 2 0.75 36.48 11.45
CA LEU A 2 1.20 37.78 12.06
C LEU A 2 1.72 37.62 13.47
N TYR A 3 0.96 37.03 14.38
CA TYR A 3 1.35 36.85 15.78
C TYR A 3 2.45 35.81 16.00
N GLY A 4 2.62 34.86 15.11
CA GLY A 4 3.71 33.88 15.12
C GLY A 4 4.97 34.35 14.40
N LYS A 5 5.00 35.59 13.87
CA LYS A 5 6.15 36.21 13.15
C LYS A 5 6.71 35.33 12.02
N GLY A 6 5.88 34.53 11.37
CA GLY A 6 6.29 33.62 10.32
C GLY A 6 7.00 32.34 10.80
N GLU A 7 7.14 32.11 12.09
CA GLU A 7 7.68 30.88 12.65
C GLU A 7 6.59 29.80 12.67
N LEU A 8 6.88 28.62 12.12
CA LEU A 8 5.90 27.54 11.94
C LEU A 8 5.35 27.05 13.29
N GLY A 9 6.22 26.65 14.20
CA GLY A 9 5.81 26.09 15.49
C GLY A 9 4.95 27.05 16.29
N ARG A 10 5.42 28.31 16.45
CA ARG A 10 4.68 29.33 17.17
C ARG A 10 3.33 29.69 16.55
N SER A 11 3.25 29.69 15.23
CA SER A 11 1.99 29.97 14.51
C SER A 11 0.98 28.86 14.68
N ILE A 12 1.41 27.58 14.65
CA ILE A 12 0.57 26.41 14.93
C ILE A 12 0.06 26.48 16.39
N GLU A 13 0.94 26.69 17.37
CA GLU A 13 0.56 26.81 18.78
C GLU A 13 -0.52 27.87 19.02
N ILE A 14 -0.35 29.05 18.45
CA ILE A 14 -1.33 30.14 18.57
C ILE A 14 -2.66 29.74 17.94
N SER A 15 -2.64 29.10 16.78
CA SER A 15 -3.85 28.65 16.08
C SER A 15 -4.64 27.63 16.90
N VAL A 16 -3.95 26.64 17.47
CA VAL A 16 -4.56 25.60 18.31
C VAL A 16 -5.14 26.22 19.60
N MET A 17 -4.43 27.17 20.22
CA MET A 17 -4.90 27.84 21.42
C MET A 17 -6.14 28.73 21.22
N CYS A 18 -6.48 29.10 20.00
CA CYS A 18 -7.73 29.81 19.70
C CYS A 18 -8.99 28.96 19.93
N GLY A 19 -8.88 27.64 19.98
CA GLY A 19 -9.96 26.72 20.35
C GLY A 19 -11.04 26.53 19.29
N TYR A 20 -10.91 27.11 18.11
CA TYR A 20 -11.87 26.96 17.00
C TYR A 20 -11.26 26.14 15.87
N ASP A 21 -11.89 25.00 15.52
CA ASP A 21 -11.46 24.12 14.42
C ASP A 21 -9.95 23.97 14.38
N THR A 22 -9.40 23.47 15.47
CA THR A 22 -7.97 23.58 15.80
C THR A 22 -7.09 22.82 14.83
N ASP A 23 -7.55 21.69 14.33
CA ASP A 23 -6.87 20.82 13.37
C ASP A 23 -6.85 21.43 11.97
N CYS A 24 -7.99 21.86 11.42
CA CYS A 24 -8.07 22.48 10.09
C CYS A 24 -7.28 23.80 10.05
N ASN A 25 -7.43 24.67 11.05
CA ASN A 25 -6.71 25.94 11.10
C ASN A 25 -5.19 25.73 11.25
N ALA A 26 -4.76 24.80 12.09
CA ALA A 26 -3.35 24.49 12.28
C ALA A 26 -2.75 23.86 11.01
N SER A 27 -3.48 22.98 10.30
CA SER A 27 -3.00 22.39 9.06
C SER A 27 -2.88 23.41 7.92
N ASN A 28 -3.83 24.34 7.79
CA ASN A 28 -3.74 25.43 6.81
C ASN A 28 -2.53 26.33 7.07
N ILE A 29 -2.31 26.74 8.33
CA ILE A 29 -1.16 27.55 8.72
C ILE A 29 0.15 26.78 8.51
N GLY A 30 0.19 25.52 8.91
CA GLY A 30 1.34 24.63 8.72
C GLY A 30 1.71 24.47 7.27
N THR A 31 0.72 24.28 6.38
CA THR A 31 0.93 24.19 4.94
C THR A 31 1.53 25.48 4.37
N ILE A 32 0.94 26.63 4.67
CA ILE A 32 1.42 27.92 4.14
C ILE A 32 2.86 28.19 4.61
N LEU A 33 3.14 28.01 5.90
CA LEU A 33 4.46 28.29 6.47
C LEU A 33 5.49 27.23 6.08
N GLY A 34 5.07 25.97 5.90
CA GLY A 34 5.91 24.90 5.40
C GLY A 34 6.40 25.17 3.97
N VAL A 35 5.49 25.61 3.09
CA VAL A 35 5.84 26.02 1.72
C VAL A 35 6.75 27.26 1.73
N LEU A 36 6.45 28.24 2.58
CA LEU A 36 7.24 29.49 2.68
C LEU A 36 8.65 29.25 3.21
N GLY A 37 8.79 28.45 4.26
CA GLY A 37 10.05 28.17 4.93
C GLY A 37 10.84 27.00 4.34
N GLY A 38 10.23 26.21 3.48
CA GLY A 38 10.79 24.96 2.97
C GLY A 38 11.09 23.95 4.09
N LEU A 39 11.80 22.90 3.75
CA LEU A 39 12.12 21.81 4.69
C LEU A 39 12.91 22.29 5.91
N GLY A 40 13.82 23.26 5.74
CA GLY A 40 14.59 23.88 6.83
C GLY A 40 13.74 24.71 7.80
N GLY A 41 12.55 25.17 7.37
CA GLY A 41 11.60 25.91 8.20
C GLY A 41 10.68 25.02 9.05
N VAL A 42 10.71 23.69 8.84
CA VAL A 42 9.92 22.72 9.62
C VAL A 42 10.80 22.09 10.70
N PRO A 43 10.61 22.43 12.00
CA PRO A 43 11.42 21.88 13.07
C PRO A 43 11.36 20.33 13.14
N GLU A 44 12.49 19.71 13.46
CA GLU A 44 12.64 18.25 13.54
C GLU A 44 11.65 17.61 14.53
N ARG A 45 11.29 18.32 15.59
CA ARG A 45 10.29 17.87 16.59
C ARG A 45 8.92 17.55 16.00
N TYR A 46 8.56 18.14 14.84
CA TYR A 46 7.33 17.83 14.10
C TYR A 46 7.55 16.75 13.05
N ARG A 47 8.72 16.72 12.41
CA ARG A 47 9.03 15.75 11.35
C ARG A 47 9.30 14.35 11.88
N ARG A 48 10.12 14.26 12.93
CA ARG A 48 10.59 12.98 13.49
C ARG A 48 9.47 12.05 13.96
N PRO A 49 8.40 12.50 14.67
CA PRO A 49 7.29 11.62 15.04
C PRO A 49 6.46 11.11 13.86
N ILE A 50 6.37 11.91 12.77
CA ILE A 50 5.63 11.57 11.56
C ILE A 50 6.39 10.53 10.74
N ASN A 51 7.72 10.57 10.75
CA ASN A 51 8.60 9.63 10.04
C ASN A 51 8.25 9.46 8.55
N ASP A 52 7.87 10.56 7.88
CA ASP A 52 7.43 10.63 6.48
C ASP A 52 6.23 9.75 6.10
N LEU A 53 5.52 9.12 7.06
CA LEU A 53 4.32 8.36 6.81
C LEU A 53 3.07 9.08 7.32
N VAL A 54 2.06 9.15 6.45
CA VAL A 54 0.73 9.70 6.79
C VAL A 54 -0.35 8.72 6.39
N THR A 55 -1.38 8.60 7.21
CA THR A 55 -2.55 7.77 6.95
C THR A 55 -3.72 8.61 6.46
N LEU A 56 -4.46 8.07 5.50
CA LEU A 56 -5.70 8.62 4.99
C LEU A 56 -6.83 7.63 5.25
N SER A 57 -8.07 8.09 5.08
CA SER A 57 -9.28 7.28 5.17
C SER A 57 -10.09 7.44 3.89
N SER A 58 -9.92 6.52 2.96
CA SER A 58 -10.65 6.49 1.69
C SER A 58 -10.98 5.05 1.30
N VAL A 59 -11.83 4.88 0.30
CA VAL A 59 -12.15 3.56 -0.27
C VAL A 59 -10.98 2.92 -1.03
N SER A 60 -9.88 3.65 -1.20
CA SER A 60 -8.67 3.17 -1.84
C SER A 60 -7.63 2.78 -0.78
N GLY A 61 -7.79 1.63 -0.14
CA GLY A 61 -6.90 1.16 0.93
C GLY A 61 -5.41 1.23 0.60
N TYR A 62 -5.04 0.98 -0.66
CA TYR A 62 -3.67 1.12 -1.15
C TYR A 62 -3.14 2.57 -1.04
N LEU A 63 -3.98 3.58 -1.30
CA LEU A 63 -3.60 4.99 -1.24
C LEU A 63 -3.67 5.59 0.17
N ASN A 64 -4.19 4.84 1.15
CA ASN A 64 -4.36 5.33 2.52
C ASN A 64 -3.07 5.35 3.34
N LEU A 65 -2.00 4.70 2.87
CA LEU A 65 -0.66 4.81 3.45
C LEU A 65 0.20 5.64 2.50
N VAL A 66 0.54 6.86 2.90
CA VAL A 66 1.22 7.86 2.06
C VAL A 66 2.64 8.09 2.55
N ASP A 67 3.60 7.91 1.66
CA ASP A 67 4.97 8.38 1.81
C ASP A 67 5.05 9.85 1.40
N LEU A 68 5.39 10.73 2.33
CA LEU A 68 5.45 12.17 2.10
C LEU A 68 6.55 12.57 1.12
N SER A 69 7.68 11.87 1.12
CA SER A 69 8.79 12.15 0.21
C SER A 69 8.42 11.83 -1.23
N ASP A 70 7.78 10.69 -1.45
CA ASP A 70 7.30 10.31 -2.78
C ASP A 70 6.17 11.23 -3.25
N LYS A 71 5.25 11.58 -2.35
CA LYS A 71 4.16 12.54 -2.65
C LYS A 71 4.68 13.94 -2.98
N ALA A 72 5.75 14.40 -2.33
CA ALA A 72 6.38 15.67 -2.65
C ALA A 72 6.98 15.66 -4.07
N LYS A 73 7.62 14.54 -4.48
CA LYS A 73 8.11 14.36 -5.87
C LYS A 73 6.97 14.38 -6.88
N GLU A 74 5.87 13.68 -6.63
CA GLU A 74 4.69 13.68 -7.49
C GLU A 74 4.10 15.08 -7.68
N LEU A 75 3.91 15.83 -6.57
CA LEU A 75 3.39 17.20 -6.61
C LEU A 75 4.35 18.15 -7.35
N GLY A 76 5.65 18.01 -7.13
CA GLY A 76 6.68 18.75 -7.87
C GLY A 76 6.62 18.46 -9.37
N ALA A 77 6.53 17.21 -9.76
CA ALA A 77 6.41 16.80 -11.16
C ALA A 77 5.12 17.32 -11.80
N LEU A 78 4.01 17.31 -11.06
CA LEU A 78 2.75 17.89 -11.53
C LEU A 78 2.88 19.39 -11.74
N SER A 79 3.47 20.12 -10.79
CA SER A 79 3.74 21.56 -10.90
C SER A 79 4.61 21.87 -12.12
N CYS A 80 5.70 21.11 -12.34
CA CYS A 80 6.57 21.27 -13.50
C CYS A 80 5.80 21.08 -14.82
N ARG A 81 4.94 20.08 -14.91
CA ARG A 81 4.09 19.85 -16.10
C ARG A 81 3.11 21.00 -16.36
N MET A 82 2.54 21.56 -15.29
CA MET A 82 1.58 22.67 -15.41
C MET A 82 2.26 23.99 -15.82
N HIS A 83 3.50 24.22 -15.46
CA HIS A 83 4.21 25.49 -15.65
C HIS A 83 5.37 25.42 -16.64
N GLY A 84 5.58 24.27 -17.31
CA GLY A 84 6.65 24.11 -18.31
C GLY A 84 8.05 23.99 -17.72
N GLY A 85 8.18 23.56 -16.46
CA GLY A 85 9.45 23.32 -15.80
C GLY A 85 9.89 21.85 -15.84
N ALA A 86 11.02 21.55 -15.18
CA ALA A 86 11.52 20.19 -14.93
C ALA A 86 11.84 20.02 -13.45
N LEU A 87 11.77 18.79 -12.96
CA LEU A 87 12.25 18.47 -11.61
C LEU A 87 13.77 18.72 -11.53
N PRO A 88 14.29 19.07 -10.34
CA PRO A 88 15.73 19.15 -10.12
C PRO A 88 16.43 17.84 -10.51
N GLU A 89 17.69 17.96 -10.95
CA GLU A 89 18.51 16.79 -11.29
C GLU A 89 18.62 15.83 -10.09
N GLY A 90 18.52 14.53 -10.35
CA GLY A 90 18.56 13.48 -9.32
C GLY A 90 17.22 13.20 -8.62
N ILE A 91 16.16 13.99 -8.86
CA ILE A 91 14.82 13.72 -8.33
C ILE A 91 14.03 12.83 -9.31
N VAL A 92 13.76 11.61 -8.92
CA VAL A 92 13.04 10.61 -9.74
C VAL A 92 11.73 10.23 -9.05
N CYS A 93 10.61 10.36 -9.77
CA CYS A 93 9.32 9.87 -9.30
C CYS A 93 9.23 8.36 -9.45
N SER A 94 8.57 7.70 -8.50
CA SER A 94 8.16 6.31 -8.64
C SER A 94 7.23 6.14 -9.83
N LYS A 95 7.30 5.01 -10.52
CA LYS A 95 6.26 4.67 -11.49
C LYS A 95 4.98 4.27 -10.76
N PRO A 96 3.81 4.51 -11.35
CA PRO A 96 2.56 4.07 -10.73
C PRO A 96 2.58 2.58 -10.39
N GLY A 97 2.30 2.25 -9.13
CA GLY A 97 2.29 0.87 -8.63
C GLY A 97 3.64 0.28 -8.21
N GLU A 98 4.75 1.00 -8.45
CA GLU A 98 6.06 0.67 -7.90
C GLU A 98 6.32 1.47 -6.61
N LEU A 99 7.16 0.94 -5.72
CA LEU A 99 7.72 1.68 -4.59
C LEU A 99 9.19 1.97 -4.88
N ARG A 100 9.62 3.20 -4.57
CA ARG A 100 11.02 3.62 -4.64
C ARG A 100 11.35 4.58 -3.50
N MET A 101 12.24 4.16 -2.63
CA MET A 101 12.76 4.95 -1.52
C MET A 101 14.23 5.26 -1.82
N ASP A 102 14.50 6.49 -2.25
CA ASP A 102 15.80 6.97 -2.76
C ASP A 102 16.33 8.19 -1.99
N PHE A 103 15.76 8.48 -0.84
CA PHE A 103 16.18 9.54 0.10
C PHE A 103 16.47 10.90 -0.56
N PRO A 104 15.54 11.47 -1.34
CA PRO A 104 15.84 12.62 -2.20
C PRO A 104 16.06 13.92 -1.43
N PHE A 105 15.60 14.00 -0.17
CA PHE A 105 15.63 15.23 0.62
C PHE A 105 16.36 15.04 1.95
N PRO A 106 16.94 16.12 2.53
CA PRO A 106 17.56 16.06 3.86
C PRO A 106 16.59 15.55 4.93
N GLY A 107 16.91 14.41 5.55
CA GLY A 107 16.09 13.78 6.58
C GLY A 107 14.86 13.04 6.07
N SER A 108 14.78 12.74 4.78
CA SER A 108 13.75 11.88 4.20
C SER A 108 13.95 10.44 4.64
N THR A 109 13.02 9.89 5.42
CA THR A 109 13.12 8.54 5.98
C THR A 109 12.31 7.50 5.21
N HIS A 110 11.34 7.93 4.40
CA HIS A 110 10.37 7.05 3.73
C HIS A 110 9.65 6.09 4.69
N GLY A 111 9.52 6.44 5.96
CA GLY A 111 8.92 5.56 6.94
C GLY A 111 9.80 4.40 7.41
N LEU A 112 11.09 4.41 7.10
CA LEU A 112 12.01 3.40 7.63
C LEU A 112 12.09 3.47 9.15
N GLU A 113 12.11 2.29 9.78
CA GLU A 113 12.18 2.14 11.22
C GLU A 113 13.21 1.10 11.64
N LEU A 114 13.74 1.29 12.87
CA LEU A 114 14.56 0.29 13.54
C LEU A 114 13.74 -0.42 14.62
N SER A 115 13.96 -1.73 14.78
CA SER A 115 13.36 -2.52 15.86
C SER A 115 13.90 -2.09 17.24
N ASP A 116 15.13 -1.59 17.29
CA ASP A 116 15.77 -1.08 18.50
C ASP A 116 16.34 0.32 18.24
N LYS A 117 15.62 1.34 18.73
CA LYS A 117 16.02 2.75 18.65
C LYS A 117 16.86 3.22 19.84
N ALA A 118 17.05 2.36 20.85
CA ALA A 118 17.83 2.71 22.04
C ALA A 118 19.32 2.45 21.84
N GLU A 119 19.68 1.39 21.13
CA GLU A 119 21.05 0.97 20.90
C GLU A 119 21.55 1.25 19.48
N HIS A 120 20.63 1.53 18.53
CA HIS A 120 20.96 1.81 17.13
C HIS A 120 20.44 3.15 16.69
N THR A 121 21.11 3.75 15.71
CA THR A 121 20.71 5.04 15.16
C THR A 121 20.54 4.94 13.65
N LEU A 122 19.41 5.46 13.17
CA LEU A 122 19.12 5.65 11.75
C LEU A 122 19.08 7.15 11.45
N ARG A 123 19.82 7.60 10.44
CA ARG A 123 19.81 8.98 9.99
C ARG A 123 20.08 9.08 8.51
N ILE A 124 19.66 10.17 7.89
CA ILE A 124 19.88 10.45 6.47
C ILE A 124 21.12 11.32 6.33
N VAL A 125 22.09 10.84 5.56
CA VAL A 125 23.41 11.47 5.43
C VAL A 125 23.72 11.81 3.97
N PRO A 126 24.40 12.95 3.71
CA PRO A 126 24.84 13.31 2.37
C PRO A 126 26.16 12.67 1.97
N GLY A 127 26.40 12.56 0.66
CA GLY A 127 27.71 12.25 0.08
C GLY A 127 28.19 10.80 0.24
N LYS A 128 27.29 9.91 0.66
CA LYS A 128 27.55 8.47 0.81
C LYS A 128 26.59 7.61 -0.03
N ALA A 129 25.67 8.21 -0.75
CA ALA A 129 24.63 7.53 -1.50
C ALA A 129 25.18 6.63 -2.62
N HIS A 130 24.46 5.58 -2.94
CA HIS A 130 24.64 4.80 -4.17
C HIS A 130 24.22 5.63 -5.38
N SER A 131 23.07 6.31 -5.24
CA SER A 131 22.55 7.26 -6.22
C SER A 131 22.02 8.53 -5.53
N GLY A 132 21.92 9.64 -6.27
CA GLY A 132 21.41 10.89 -5.71
C GLY A 132 22.34 11.53 -4.67
N ALA A 133 21.75 12.31 -3.74
CA ALA A 133 22.50 13.14 -2.81
C ALA A 133 22.61 12.58 -1.39
N PHE A 134 21.65 11.75 -0.97
CA PHE A 134 21.52 11.25 0.40
C PHE A 134 21.25 9.75 0.40
N CYS A 135 21.60 9.09 1.50
CA CYS A 135 21.22 7.71 1.81
C CYS A 135 20.90 7.57 3.29
N ALA A 136 20.28 6.47 3.69
CA ALA A 136 20.14 6.13 5.09
C ALA A 136 21.44 5.53 5.63
N GLU A 137 21.84 5.97 6.83
CA GLU A 137 22.98 5.42 7.60
C GLU A 137 22.42 4.76 8.87
N LEU A 138 22.59 3.46 8.97
CA LEU A 138 22.39 2.67 10.18
C LEU A 138 23.73 2.60 10.93
N MET A 139 23.76 3.10 12.16
CA MET A 139 24.92 2.97 13.05
C MET A 139 24.62 1.86 14.09
N THR A 140 25.53 0.91 14.18
CA THR A 140 25.48 -0.19 15.14
C THR A 140 26.66 -0.09 16.10
N ASP A 141 26.43 -0.37 17.37
CA ASP A 141 27.48 -0.50 18.39
C ASP A 141 27.74 -2.00 18.63
N GLY A 142 28.85 -2.51 18.12
CA GLY A 142 29.21 -3.93 18.20
C GLY A 142 29.37 -4.50 19.61
N LYS A 143 29.51 -3.64 20.63
CA LYS A 143 29.62 -4.08 22.02
C LYS A 143 28.28 -4.46 22.62
N ARG A 144 27.19 -3.81 22.22
CA ARG A 144 25.87 -3.93 22.79
C ARG A 144 24.87 -4.56 21.83
N ALA A 145 25.20 -4.53 20.55
CA ALA A 145 24.27 -4.76 19.50
C ALA A 145 24.16 -6.25 19.13
N GLY A 146 23.02 -6.81 19.44
CA GLY A 146 22.49 -7.94 18.71
C GLY A 146 22.06 -7.53 17.28
N PRO A 147 21.44 -8.47 16.55
CA PRO A 147 20.85 -8.15 15.25
C PRO A 147 19.78 -7.05 15.39
N VAL A 148 19.75 -6.11 14.44
CA VAL A 148 18.74 -5.04 14.37
C VAL A 148 17.94 -5.17 13.08
N ASP A 149 16.63 -5.05 13.18
CA ASP A 149 15.77 -4.99 12.02
C ASP A 149 15.63 -3.53 11.54
N LEU A 150 15.90 -3.32 10.26
CA LEU A 150 15.52 -2.14 9.50
C LEU A 150 14.34 -2.51 8.62
N SER A 151 13.21 -1.83 8.74
CA SER A 151 12.00 -2.18 8.00
C SER A 151 11.14 -0.97 7.63
N PHE A 152 10.23 -1.18 6.69
CA PHE A 152 9.15 -0.24 6.38
C PHE A 152 7.80 -0.96 6.37
N LYS A 153 6.73 -0.21 6.64
CA LYS A 153 5.36 -0.73 6.64
C LYS A 153 4.83 -0.85 5.21
N ALA A 154 4.46 -2.06 4.82
CA ALA A 154 3.73 -2.32 3.58
C ALA A 154 2.21 -2.17 3.78
N MET A 155 1.73 -2.37 5.00
CA MET A 155 0.34 -2.22 5.41
C MET A 155 0.31 -1.85 6.90
N LEU A 156 -0.72 -1.12 7.32
CA LEU A 156 -1.00 -0.91 8.74
C LEU A 156 -2.18 -1.77 9.18
N THR A 157 -2.12 -2.19 10.43
CA THR A 157 -3.19 -2.90 11.14
C THR A 157 -3.60 -2.09 12.36
N ARG A 158 -4.67 -2.50 13.04
CA ARG A 158 -5.19 -1.80 14.23
C ARG A 158 -4.12 -1.49 15.29
N PRO A 159 -3.19 -2.40 15.66
CA PRO A 159 -2.15 -2.11 16.62
C PRO A 159 -1.15 -1.02 16.21
N ASP A 160 -1.02 -0.70 14.94
CA ASP A 160 -0.12 0.34 14.45
C ASP A 160 -0.70 1.76 14.60
N LEU A 161 -1.99 1.88 14.92
CA LEU A 161 -2.71 3.15 14.98
C LEU A 161 -3.05 3.55 16.40
N HIS A 162 -2.90 4.84 16.69
CA HIS A 162 -3.27 5.44 17.98
C HIS A 162 -4.63 6.15 17.96
N GLU A 163 -5.24 6.30 16.79
CA GLU A 163 -6.50 7.02 16.59
C GLU A 163 -7.59 6.07 16.07
N GLU A 164 -8.76 6.12 16.68
CA GLU A 164 -9.87 5.21 16.38
C GLU A 164 -11.04 5.87 15.65
N ARG A 165 -11.00 7.19 15.49
CA ARG A 165 -12.18 7.96 15.02
C ARG A 165 -12.48 7.85 13.54
N TYR A 166 -11.53 7.42 12.71
CA TYR A 166 -11.62 7.52 11.26
C TYR A 166 -11.58 6.18 10.54
N ASP A 167 -11.85 5.08 11.19
CA ASP A 167 -11.96 3.72 10.61
C ASP A 167 -11.14 3.50 9.30
N PRO A 168 -9.83 3.76 9.29
CA PRO A 168 -9.05 3.66 8.05
C PRO A 168 -8.88 2.20 7.64
N VAL A 169 -8.93 1.95 6.34
CA VAL A 169 -8.66 0.63 5.74
C VAL A 169 -7.39 0.70 4.93
N PHE A 170 -6.56 -0.34 5.02
CA PHE A 170 -5.31 -0.44 4.28
C PHE A 170 -5.30 -1.70 3.42
N ALA A 171 -4.80 -1.58 2.21
CA ALA A 171 -4.39 -2.70 1.36
C ALA A 171 -2.87 -2.68 1.22
N ALA A 172 -2.25 -3.84 1.18
CA ALA A 172 -0.80 -3.97 1.18
C ALA A 172 -0.17 -3.29 -0.05
N LYS A 173 0.90 -2.50 0.21
CA LYS A 173 1.74 -1.87 -0.82
C LYS A 173 2.67 -2.88 -1.51
N VAL A 174 2.96 -3.96 -0.83
CA VAL A 174 3.84 -5.04 -1.28
C VAL A 174 3.07 -6.35 -1.23
N ASN A 175 3.13 -7.12 -2.30
CA ASN A 175 2.37 -8.36 -2.43
C ASN A 175 3.26 -9.51 -2.90
N PRO A 176 2.89 -10.79 -2.64
CA PRO A 176 3.57 -11.96 -3.17
C PRO A 176 3.78 -11.88 -4.69
N GLY A 177 4.91 -12.40 -5.15
CA GLY A 177 5.35 -12.35 -6.55
C GLY A 177 6.21 -11.13 -6.90
N GLN A 178 6.07 -10.00 -6.19
CA GLN A 178 6.87 -8.80 -6.47
C GLN A 178 8.34 -8.98 -6.07
N ARG A 179 9.22 -8.32 -6.81
CA ARG A 179 10.66 -8.24 -6.54
C ARG A 179 10.93 -7.05 -5.61
N VAL A 180 11.62 -7.30 -4.51
CA VAL A 180 12.17 -6.29 -3.61
C VAL A 180 13.68 -6.23 -3.80
N GLY A 181 14.21 -5.03 -4.01
CA GLY A 181 15.64 -4.76 -4.11
C GLY A 181 16.07 -3.66 -3.15
N VAL A 182 17.30 -3.74 -2.64
CA VAL A 182 17.93 -2.70 -1.83
C VAL A 182 19.43 -2.68 -2.10
N TRP A 183 20.02 -1.51 -2.16
CA TRP A 183 21.47 -1.34 -2.17
C TRP A 183 21.97 -1.08 -0.76
N MET A 184 22.96 -1.88 -0.34
CA MET A 184 23.59 -1.76 0.98
C MET A 184 25.12 -1.77 0.87
N LYS A 185 25.76 -0.99 1.76
CA LYS A 185 27.22 -0.94 1.87
C LYS A 185 27.62 -0.88 3.33
N SER A 186 28.62 -1.68 3.74
CA SER A 186 29.18 -1.62 5.08
C SER A 186 30.49 -0.83 5.13
N GLU A 187 30.67 -0.01 6.16
CA GLU A 187 31.94 0.61 6.56
C GLU A 187 32.14 0.37 8.05
N GLN A 188 33.20 -0.35 8.42
CA GLN A 188 33.47 -0.76 9.79
C GLN A 188 34.70 -0.07 10.33
N THR A 189 34.76 0.16 11.65
CA THR A 189 35.96 0.73 12.32
C THR A 189 37.07 -0.31 12.53
N ALA A 190 36.73 -1.61 12.46
CA ALA A 190 37.65 -2.73 12.54
C ALA A 190 37.07 -3.91 11.75
N SER A 191 37.84 -4.96 11.54
CA SER A 191 37.38 -6.15 10.82
C SER A 191 36.15 -6.77 11.48
N ALA A 192 35.07 -6.84 10.73
CA ALA A 192 33.80 -7.45 11.15
C ALA A 192 33.01 -7.90 9.93
N ALA A 193 32.40 -9.07 10.02
CA ALA A 193 31.46 -9.52 9.03
C ALA A 193 30.07 -8.88 9.27
N VAL A 194 29.48 -8.32 8.21
CA VAL A 194 28.09 -7.80 8.24
C VAL A 194 27.20 -8.71 7.43
N THR A 195 26.27 -9.35 8.11
CA THR A 195 25.27 -10.22 7.48
C THR A 195 23.93 -9.52 7.44
N VAL A 196 23.26 -9.59 6.30
CA VAL A 196 21.93 -9.02 6.08
C VAL A 196 20.96 -10.14 5.73
N THR A 197 19.91 -10.30 6.50
CA THR A 197 18.85 -11.29 6.27
C THR A 197 17.56 -10.56 5.92
N PRO A 198 17.11 -10.57 4.66
CA PRO A 198 15.84 -9.98 4.27
C PRO A 198 14.67 -10.75 4.89
N PHE A 199 13.55 -10.07 5.14
CA PHE A 199 12.35 -10.70 5.64
C PHE A 199 11.08 -9.98 5.19
N VAL A 200 9.97 -10.71 5.25
CA VAL A 200 8.62 -10.15 5.26
C VAL A 200 7.90 -10.61 6.52
N ARG A 201 7.01 -9.77 7.06
CA ARG A 201 6.14 -10.12 8.18
C ARG A 201 4.70 -10.17 7.69
N ARG A 202 3.98 -11.20 8.08
CA ARG A 202 2.56 -11.39 7.80
C ARG A 202 1.72 -10.43 8.63
N ALA A 203 0.67 -9.86 8.05
CA ALA A 203 -0.16 -8.85 8.70
C ALA A 203 -1.11 -9.45 9.74
N MET A 204 -1.74 -10.58 9.44
CA MET A 204 -2.77 -11.17 10.29
C MET A 204 -2.18 -12.07 11.38
N THR A 205 -1.19 -12.86 11.01
CA THR A 205 -0.56 -13.83 11.95
C THR A 205 0.63 -13.23 12.70
N GLY A 206 1.27 -12.17 12.18
CA GLY A 206 2.50 -11.60 12.73
C GLY A 206 3.74 -12.46 12.46
N GLU A 207 3.59 -13.59 11.78
CA GLU A 207 4.68 -14.52 11.49
C GLU A 207 5.70 -13.88 10.55
N ARG A 208 6.98 -14.10 10.82
CA ARG A 208 8.10 -13.63 10.02
C ARG A 208 8.60 -14.72 9.09
N VAL A 209 8.77 -14.39 7.81
CA VAL A 209 9.36 -15.24 6.78
C VAL A 209 10.70 -14.65 6.38
N ASN A 210 11.80 -15.34 6.68
CA ASN A 210 13.15 -14.90 6.33
C ASN A 210 13.56 -15.43 4.96
N MET A 211 14.30 -14.59 4.22
CA MET A 211 14.94 -14.94 2.97
C MET A 211 16.40 -15.37 3.20
N PRO A 212 17.09 -15.93 2.19
CA PRO A 212 18.51 -16.22 2.29
C PRO A 212 19.34 -15.00 2.70
N ALA A 213 20.25 -15.17 3.64
CA ALA A 213 21.13 -14.14 4.12
C ALA A 213 22.22 -13.80 3.07
N ALA A 214 22.62 -12.55 3.03
CA ALA A 214 23.75 -12.06 2.26
C ALA A 214 24.83 -11.50 3.19
N VAL A 215 26.09 -11.59 2.78
CA VAL A 215 27.23 -10.97 3.50
C VAL A 215 27.67 -9.76 2.68
N LEU A 216 27.80 -8.60 3.32
CA LEU A 216 28.25 -7.37 2.69
C LEU A 216 29.79 -7.36 2.60
N SER A 217 30.30 -7.02 1.41
CA SER A 217 31.72 -6.66 1.24
C SER A 217 31.97 -5.26 1.81
N GLU A 218 33.05 -5.11 2.56
CA GLU A 218 33.41 -3.81 3.14
C GLU A 218 33.71 -2.77 2.05
N GLY A 219 33.11 -1.59 2.18
CA GLY A 219 33.33 -0.46 1.27
C GLY A 219 32.64 -0.54 -0.08
N GLU A 220 32.01 -1.66 -0.43
CA GLU A 220 31.35 -1.87 -1.71
C GLU A 220 29.81 -1.86 -1.59
N TRP A 221 29.15 -1.23 -2.57
CA TRP A 221 27.70 -1.31 -2.68
C TRP A 221 27.29 -2.69 -3.23
N THR A 222 26.39 -3.37 -2.51
CA THR A 222 25.85 -4.69 -2.84
C THR A 222 24.35 -4.59 -3.01
N GLU A 223 23.82 -5.03 -4.13
CA GLU A 223 22.37 -5.17 -4.32
C GLU A 223 21.88 -6.47 -3.66
N ILE A 224 20.93 -6.37 -2.74
CA ILE A 224 20.25 -7.51 -2.13
C ILE A 224 18.84 -7.58 -2.70
N VAL A 225 18.51 -8.72 -3.31
CA VAL A 225 17.26 -8.90 -4.03
C VAL A 225 16.55 -10.16 -3.56
N PHE A 226 15.23 -10.08 -3.43
CA PHE A 226 14.40 -11.27 -3.24
C PHE A 226 13.01 -11.08 -3.89
N THR A 227 12.33 -12.18 -4.11
CA THR A 227 10.91 -12.18 -4.49
C THR A 227 10.08 -12.41 -3.24
N VAL A 228 9.03 -11.62 -3.05
CA VAL A 228 8.09 -11.82 -1.96
C VAL A 228 7.42 -13.19 -2.09
N PRO A 229 7.56 -14.08 -1.10
CA PRO A 229 7.00 -15.42 -1.20
C PRO A 229 5.48 -15.42 -1.06
N GLU A 230 4.85 -16.52 -1.44
CA GLU A 230 3.45 -16.80 -1.12
C GLU A 230 3.28 -16.89 0.40
N LEU A 231 2.22 -16.25 0.93
CA LEU A 231 1.98 -16.11 2.37
C LEU A 231 0.75 -16.88 2.87
N GLY A 232 0.25 -17.84 2.10
CA GLY A 232 -0.91 -18.64 2.49
C GLY A 232 -2.19 -17.80 2.67
N GLY A 233 -2.37 -16.79 1.83
CA GLY A 233 -3.53 -15.90 1.88
C GLY A 233 -3.49 -14.79 2.92
N ASP A 234 -2.36 -14.61 3.62
CA ASP A 234 -2.10 -13.46 4.49
C ASP A 234 -1.50 -12.29 3.69
N ALA A 235 -1.62 -11.08 4.19
CA ALA A 235 -1.04 -9.88 3.59
C ALA A 235 0.36 -9.60 4.14
N VAL A 236 1.16 -8.79 3.43
CA VAL A 236 2.45 -8.28 3.91
C VAL A 236 2.21 -7.10 4.84
N HIS A 237 2.67 -7.19 6.09
CA HIS A 237 2.65 -6.11 7.07
C HIS A 237 3.85 -5.19 6.94
N ASP A 238 5.05 -5.77 7.08
CA ASP A 238 6.30 -5.05 6.88
C ASP A 238 7.30 -5.86 6.06
N VAL A 239 8.19 -5.14 5.39
CA VAL A 239 9.34 -5.66 4.65
C VAL A 239 10.59 -5.09 5.29
N GLY A 240 11.59 -5.92 5.52
CA GLY A 240 12.79 -5.45 6.18
C GLY A 240 14.01 -6.33 6.01
N TRP A 241 15.06 -5.92 6.68
CA TRP A 241 16.37 -6.54 6.66
C TRP A 241 16.92 -6.57 8.09
N THR A 242 17.25 -7.75 8.58
CA THR A 242 18.01 -7.90 9.81
C THR A 242 19.48 -7.70 9.50
N VAL A 243 20.08 -6.70 10.10
CA VAL A 243 21.52 -6.42 10.00
C VAL A 243 22.19 -6.93 11.26
N GLU A 244 23.19 -7.81 11.08
CA GLU A 244 24.00 -8.36 12.15
C GLU A 244 25.46 -8.08 11.87
N THR A 245 26.14 -7.38 12.79
CA THR A 245 27.59 -7.13 12.74
C THR A 245 28.30 -8.07 13.70
N LYS A 246 29.20 -8.92 13.19
CA LYS A 246 29.99 -9.87 13.97
C LYS A 246 31.44 -9.44 13.95
N PRO A 247 31.98 -8.86 15.05
CA PRO A 247 33.40 -8.54 15.15
C PRO A 247 34.25 -9.82 15.17
N ASP A 248 35.41 -9.80 14.46
CA ASP A 248 36.31 -10.94 14.45
C ASP A 248 37.07 -11.11 15.77
N ALA A 249 37.50 -10.01 16.38
CA ALA A 249 38.33 -10.05 17.59
C ALA A 249 38.06 -8.93 18.61
N ASP A 250 37.59 -7.76 18.20
CA ASP A 250 37.37 -6.61 19.06
C ASP A 250 35.87 -6.34 19.24
N PRO A 251 35.30 -6.44 20.47
CA PRO A 251 33.90 -6.15 20.73
C PRO A 251 33.54 -4.65 20.61
N TRP A 252 34.52 -3.77 20.37
CA TRP A 252 34.33 -2.32 20.27
C TRP A 252 34.13 -1.82 18.81
N VAL A 253 33.72 -2.68 17.92
CA VAL A 253 33.49 -2.27 16.52
C VAL A 253 32.25 -1.41 16.42
N MET A 254 32.43 -0.17 15.98
CA MET A 254 31.32 0.65 15.52
C MET A 254 31.09 0.36 14.03
N GLY A 255 29.91 -0.18 13.71
CA GLY A 255 29.50 -0.46 12.35
C GLY A 255 28.66 0.65 11.75
N ARG A 256 28.85 0.89 10.45
CA ARG A 256 27.94 1.68 9.63
C ARG A 256 27.49 0.85 8.46
N VAL A 257 26.19 0.82 8.25
CA VAL A 257 25.58 0.25 7.07
C VAL A 257 24.81 1.35 6.36
N TYR A 258 25.21 1.66 5.14
CA TYR A 258 24.49 2.59 4.28
C TYR A 258 23.45 1.81 3.49
N VAL A 259 22.26 2.40 3.34
CA VAL A 259 21.11 1.82 2.66
C VAL A 259 20.57 2.84 1.68
N ASP A 260 20.37 2.42 0.44
CA ASP A 260 19.87 3.27 -0.63
C ASP A 260 19.01 2.48 -1.61
N GLU A 261 18.20 3.18 -2.39
CA GLU A 261 17.38 2.65 -3.49
C GLU A 261 16.61 1.37 -3.14
N ILE A 262 15.77 1.43 -2.11
CA ILE A 262 14.80 0.37 -1.86
C ILE A 262 13.72 0.43 -2.95
N THR A 263 13.52 -0.67 -3.66
CA THR A 263 12.55 -0.77 -4.76
C THR A 263 11.64 -1.98 -4.59
N VAL A 264 10.36 -1.81 -4.97
CA VAL A 264 9.40 -2.93 -5.11
C VAL A 264 8.77 -2.82 -6.48
N THR A 265 8.93 -3.86 -7.29
CA THR A 265 8.54 -3.87 -8.70
C THR A 265 8.00 -5.25 -9.11
N GLY A 266 7.40 -5.32 -10.31
CA GLY A 266 6.96 -6.54 -10.93
C GLY A 266 5.51 -6.92 -10.65
N ALA A 267 5.10 -8.03 -11.27
CA ALA A 267 3.75 -8.56 -11.14
C ALA A 267 3.50 -9.10 -9.73
N MET A 268 2.25 -9.03 -9.30
CA MET A 268 1.77 -9.61 -8.06
C MET A 268 0.88 -10.82 -8.37
N ASP A 269 0.93 -11.81 -7.48
CA ASP A 269 0.16 -13.05 -7.58
C ASP A 269 -0.09 -13.60 -6.18
N TYR A 270 -1.31 -13.43 -5.66
CA TYR A 270 -1.61 -13.76 -4.28
C TYR A 270 -3.06 -14.18 -4.05
N ALA A 271 -3.25 -15.05 -3.07
CA ALA A 271 -4.56 -15.40 -2.53
C ALA A 271 -4.93 -14.48 -1.34
N VAL A 272 -6.22 -14.43 -1.02
CA VAL A 272 -6.73 -13.88 0.24
C VAL A 272 -7.52 -14.98 0.95
N ASP A 273 -6.99 -15.45 2.07
CA ASP A 273 -7.69 -16.40 2.94
C ASP A 273 -8.57 -15.63 3.92
N PHE A 274 -9.88 -15.67 3.71
CA PHE A 274 -10.83 -14.98 4.58
C PHE A 274 -10.81 -15.48 6.02
N SER A 275 -10.40 -16.73 6.27
CA SER A 275 -10.30 -17.27 7.63
C SER A 275 -9.25 -16.57 8.48
N LEU A 276 -8.23 -15.99 7.86
CA LEU A 276 -7.16 -15.22 8.50
C LEU A 276 -7.53 -13.76 8.72
N GLN A 277 -8.42 -13.20 7.89
CA GLN A 277 -8.70 -11.77 7.89
C GLN A 277 -9.37 -11.32 9.19
N ARG A 278 -9.08 -10.09 9.61
CA ARG A 278 -9.60 -9.51 10.85
C ARG A 278 -10.71 -8.53 10.57
N GLU A 279 -11.71 -8.55 11.43
CA GLU A 279 -12.70 -7.47 11.49
C GLU A 279 -12.11 -6.33 12.33
N GLU A 280 -11.68 -5.28 11.66
CA GLU A 280 -11.07 -4.09 12.26
C GLU A 280 -11.79 -2.85 11.73
N PHE A 281 -11.98 -1.82 12.56
CA PHE A 281 -12.65 -0.58 12.16
C PHE A 281 -14.00 -0.80 11.47
N SER A 282 -14.81 -1.74 11.96
CA SER A 282 -16.09 -2.13 11.35
C SER A 282 -16.00 -2.62 9.90
N GLN A 283 -14.80 -2.99 9.46
CA GLN A 283 -14.48 -3.48 8.13
C GLN A 283 -13.81 -4.86 8.23
N LEU A 284 -13.78 -5.60 7.15
CA LEU A 284 -12.98 -6.81 7.02
C LEU A 284 -11.69 -6.46 6.27
N THR A 285 -10.57 -6.48 6.97
CA THR A 285 -9.25 -6.20 6.37
C THR A 285 -8.90 -7.27 5.32
N PRO A 286 -8.35 -6.95 4.13
CA PRO A 286 -7.94 -5.64 3.64
C PRO A 286 -8.94 -4.95 2.68
N PHE A 287 -10.23 -5.05 2.95
CA PHE A 287 -11.27 -4.52 2.07
C PHE A 287 -11.83 -3.19 2.59
N ALA A 288 -12.02 -2.25 1.67
CA ALA A 288 -12.79 -1.04 1.87
C ALA A 288 -14.19 -1.21 1.28
N PHE A 289 -15.23 -1.01 2.09
CA PHE A 289 -16.62 -1.24 1.72
C PHE A 289 -17.35 0.09 1.43
N ASN A 290 -18.25 0.06 0.46
CA ASN A 290 -19.17 1.13 0.17
C ASN A 290 -20.56 0.58 -0.18
N ASP A 291 -21.61 1.11 0.46
CA ASP A 291 -22.99 0.69 0.33
C ASP A 291 -23.22 -0.82 0.64
N CYS A 292 -22.31 -1.43 1.38
CA CYS A 292 -22.39 -2.81 1.87
C CYS A 292 -21.53 -3.01 3.12
N ALA A 293 -21.72 -4.17 3.76
CA ALA A 293 -20.88 -4.63 4.86
C ALA A 293 -20.27 -5.99 4.53
N GLY A 294 -19.01 -6.19 4.91
CA GLY A 294 -18.32 -7.48 4.82
C GLY A 294 -18.05 -8.04 6.20
N LYS A 295 -18.37 -9.32 6.41
CA LYS A 295 -18.08 -10.05 7.65
C LYS A 295 -17.44 -11.38 7.34
N ARG A 296 -16.57 -11.82 8.23
CA ARG A 296 -15.98 -13.15 8.14
C ARG A 296 -16.99 -14.22 8.57
N GLU A 297 -17.14 -15.24 7.76
CA GLU A 297 -17.96 -16.42 8.08
C GLU A 297 -17.16 -17.69 7.75
N GLY A 298 -16.41 -18.19 8.75
CA GLY A 298 -15.50 -19.30 8.55
C GLY A 298 -14.36 -18.96 7.57
N ASP A 299 -14.32 -19.65 6.44
CA ASP A 299 -13.40 -19.44 5.32
C ASP A 299 -13.96 -18.50 4.23
N ALA A 300 -15.12 -17.90 4.47
CA ALA A 300 -15.81 -17.02 3.54
C ALA A 300 -15.89 -15.58 4.05
N MET A 301 -16.05 -14.65 3.10
CA MET A 301 -16.57 -13.31 3.35
C MET A 301 -18.03 -13.26 2.98
N ARG A 302 -18.92 -12.99 3.95
CA ARG A 302 -20.29 -12.61 3.71
C ARG A 302 -20.34 -11.15 3.34
N LEU A 303 -20.80 -10.84 2.14
CA LEU A 303 -21.04 -9.48 1.67
C LEU A 303 -22.53 -9.22 1.65
N THR A 304 -22.99 -8.23 2.44
CA THR A 304 -24.40 -7.87 2.57
C THR A 304 -24.61 -6.42 2.16
N ALA A 305 -25.58 -6.18 1.29
CA ALA A 305 -26.00 -4.85 0.87
C ALA A 305 -27.50 -4.67 1.10
N GLU A 306 -27.87 -3.56 1.75
CA GLU A 306 -29.26 -3.16 1.96
C GLU A 306 -29.73 -2.26 0.80
N ALA A 307 -31.05 -2.24 0.57
CA ALA A 307 -31.63 -1.37 -0.45
C ALA A 307 -31.59 0.09 0.02
N LEU A 308 -30.81 0.91 -0.68
CA LEU A 308 -30.70 2.34 -0.46
C LEU A 308 -31.26 3.12 -1.65
N PRO A 309 -32.01 4.24 -1.44
CA PRO A 309 -32.66 4.98 -2.53
C PRO A 309 -31.71 5.53 -3.61
N TYR A 310 -30.43 5.74 -3.25
CA TYR A 310 -29.40 6.30 -4.11
C TYR A 310 -28.34 5.26 -4.55
N MET A 311 -28.54 4.00 -4.18
CA MET A 311 -27.58 2.93 -4.46
C MET A 311 -27.48 2.66 -5.97
N THR A 312 -26.28 2.71 -6.50
CA THR A 312 -25.99 2.31 -7.88
C THR A 312 -25.18 1.00 -7.96
N GLY A 313 -24.82 0.44 -6.82
CA GLY A 313 -24.06 -0.78 -6.64
C GLY A 313 -23.36 -0.77 -5.29
N ALA A 314 -22.98 -1.93 -4.80
CA ALA A 314 -22.23 -2.14 -3.56
C ALA A 314 -20.82 -2.65 -3.88
N GLN A 315 -19.80 -2.14 -3.22
CA GLN A 315 -18.41 -2.45 -3.54
C GLN A 315 -17.59 -2.79 -2.29
N ALA A 316 -16.77 -3.82 -2.43
CA ALA A 316 -15.69 -4.19 -1.52
C ALA A 316 -14.38 -4.16 -2.32
N PHE A 317 -13.63 -3.06 -2.26
CA PHE A 317 -12.36 -2.89 -2.96
C PHE A 317 -11.17 -3.34 -2.12
N THR A 318 -10.15 -3.86 -2.78
CA THR A 318 -8.87 -4.26 -2.18
C THR A 318 -7.72 -4.11 -3.19
N GLY A 319 -6.51 -4.49 -2.79
CA GLY A 319 -5.33 -4.58 -3.66
C GLY A 319 -4.78 -3.23 -4.15
N ASN A 320 -3.88 -3.32 -5.13
CA ASN A 320 -3.16 -2.17 -5.64
C ASN A 320 -4.04 -1.29 -6.54
N TYR A 321 -4.00 0.03 -6.29
CA TYR A 321 -4.77 1.03 -7.05
C TYR A 321 -4.32 1.18 -8.51
N TYR A 322 -3.10 0.79 -8.84
CA TYR A 322 -2.51 1.00 -10.18
C TYR A 322 -2.50 -0.24 -11.07
N LEU A 323 -3.17 -1.32 -10.65
CA LEU A 323 -3.26 -2.54 -11.47
C LEU A 323 -3.90 -2.25 -12.84
N ARG A 324 -3.21 -2.68 -13.89
CA ARG A 324 -3.64 -2.52 -15.29
C ARG A 324 -4.18 -3.81 -15.87
N ASP A 325 -3.29 -4.78 -16.05
CA ASP A 325 -3.66 -6.10 -16.52
C ASP A 325 -3.85 -6.99 -15.29
N THR A 326 -5.10 -7.38 -15.03
CA THR A 326 -5.51 -7.96 -13.77
C THR A 326 -6.44 -9.12 -14.00
N ALA A 327 -6.24 -10.22 -13.29
CA ALA A 327 -7.20 -11.31 -13.17
C ALA A 327 -7.62 -11.46 -11.69
N VAL A 328 -8.91 -11.57 -11.48
CA VAL A 328 -9.51 -11.83 -10.16
C VAL A 328 -10.36 -13.08 -10.26
N THR A 329 -10.07 -14.08 -9.43
CA THR A 329 -10.84 -15.33 -9.35
C THR A 329 -11.38 -15.45 -7.93
N ALA A 330 -12.67 -15.80 -7.78
CA ALA A 330 -13.27 -16.12 -6.50
C ALA A 330 -14.44 -17.09 -6.69
N SER A 331 -14.70 -17.93 -5.69
CA SER A 331 -15.95 -18.68 -5.60
C SER A 331 -17.02 -17.86 -4.95
N VAL A 332 -18.25 -17.89 -5.47
CA VAL A 332 -19.38 -17.16 -4.92
C VAL A 332 -20.63 -18.01 -4.83
N THR A 333 -21.34 -17.87 -3.70
CA THR A 333 -22.70 -18.33 -3.52
C THR A 333 -23.61 -17.13 -3.31
N VAL A 334 -24.62 -16.96 -4.14
CA VAL A 334 -25.67 -15.93 -3.94
C VAL A 334 -26.69 -16.51 -2.97
N GLU A 335 -26.77 -15.96 -1.75
CA GLU A 335 -27.71 -16.40 -0.72
C GLU A 335 -29.07 -15.72 -0.89
N SER A 336 -29.05 -14.41 -1.18
CA SER A 336 -30.23 -13.63 -1.50
C SER A 336 -29.90 -12.50 -2.48
N GLY A 337 -30.92 -11.96 -3.15
CA GLY A 337 -30.75 -10.92 -4.17
C GLY A 337 -30.53 -11.50 -5.56
N GLU A 338 -30.07 -10.68 -6.48
CA GLU A 338 -30.09 -10.94 -7.91
C GLU A 338 -28.73 -10.83 -8.60
N SER A 339 -27.64 -10.61 -7.84
CA SER A 339 -26.33 -10.31 -8.46
C SER A 339 -25.15 -10.78 -7.63
N ALA A 340 -24.04 -11.03 -8.31
CA ALA A 340 -22.69 -11.23 -7.76
C ALA A 340 -21.67 -10.79 -8.79
N LEU A 341 -20.82 -9.83 -8.46
CA LEU A 341 -19.93 -9.15 -9.40
C LEU A 341 -18.49 -9.16 -8.90
N VAL A 342 -17.57 -9.45 -9.80
CA VAL A 342 -16.15 -9.18 -9.64
C VAL A 342 -15.86 -7.81 -10.21
N LEU A 343 -15.16 -6.97 -9.45
CA LEU A 343 -14.85 -5.59 -9.81
C LEU A 343 -13.42 -5.48 -10.31
N LEU A 344 -13.22 -4.71 -11.38
CA LEU A 344 -11.92 -4.45 -11.97
C LEU A 344 -11.73 -2.95 -12.21
N ARG A 345 -10.46 -2.52 -12.10
CA ARG A 345 -10.06 -1.13 -12.39
C ARG A 345 -10.86 -0.08 -11.63
N GLY A 346 -11.13 -0.35 -10.34
CA GLY A 346 -11.82 0.57 -9.45
C GLY A 346 -10.97 1.82 -9.15
N GLN A 347 -11.46 3.00 -9.56
CA GLN A 347 -10.87 4.30 -9.27
C GLN A 347 -11.69 5.09 -8.24
N GLY A 348 -12.56 4.40 -7.53
CA GLY A 348 -13.48 4.92 -6.53
C GLY A 348 -14.85 4.27 -6.66
N THR A 349 -15.79 4.63 -5.79
CA THR A 349 -17.11 4.00 -5.68
C THR A 349 -18.02 4.19 -6.91
N ARG A 350 -17.66 5.10 -7.82
CA ARG A 350 -18.45 5.44 -9.00
C ARG A 350 -17.72 5.21 -10.33
N ARG A 351 -16.52 4.62 -10.31
CA ARG A 351 -15.67 4.46 -11.50
C ARG A 351 -14.99 3.11 -11.48
N TYR A 352 -15.60 2.10 -12.11
CA TYR A 352 -15.08 0.73 -12.16
C TYR A 352 -15.78 -0.08 -13.25
N TYR A 353 -15.21 -1.22 -13.59
CA TYR A 353 -15.89 -2.29 -14.32
C TYR A 353 -16.38 -3.35 -13.35
N ALA A 354 -17.51 -4.00 -13.68
CA ALA A 354 -18.06 -5.11 -12.92
C ALA A 354 -18.48 -6.24 -13.87
N LEU A 355 -18.04 -7.45 -13.58
CA LEU A 355 -18.26 -8.63 -14.39
C LEU A 355 -18.85 -9.75 -13.53
N GLY A 356 -19.92 -10.38 -13.98
CA GLY A 356 -20.54 -11.48 -13.21
C GLY A 356 -22.03 -11.61 -13.45
N PHE A 357 -22.71 -12.15 -12.45
CA PHE A 357 -24.19 -12.25 -12.43
C PHE A 357 -24.79 -10.86 -12.18
N SER A 358 -25.46 -10.32 -13.18
CA SER A 358 -25.99 -8.95 -13.15
C SER A 358 -27.49 -8.90 -12.86
N ALA A 359 -28.20 -9.99 -13.13
CA ALA A 359 -29.62 -10.20 -12.88
C ALA A 359 -29.94 -11.72 -12.91
N PRO A 360 -31.12 -12.16 -12.49
CA PRO A 360 -31.57 -13.54 -12.68
C PRO A 360 -31.50 -13.95 -14.16
N GLY A 361 -30.78 -15.03 -14.44
CA GLY A 361 -30.61 -15.57 -15.80
C GLY A 361 -29.68 -14.79 -16.71
N GLU A 362 -28.87 -13.85 -16.20
CA GLU A 362 -27.97 -13.00 -16.98
C GLU A 362 -26.58 -12.88 -16.37
N CYS A 363 -25.56 -12.99 -17.19
CA CYS A 363 -24.22 -12.46 -16.95
C CYS A 363 -24.00 -11.18 -17.76
N ALA A 364 -23.25 -10.19 -17.19
CA ALA A 364 -22.90 -8.99 -17.91
C ALA A 364 -21.49 -8.48 -17.61
N VAL A 365 -20.98 -7.65 -18.53
CA VAL A 365 -19.86 -6.75 -18.33
C VAL A 365 -20.45 -5.35 -18.24
N LEU A 366 -20.28 -4.71 -17.10
CA LEU A 366 -20.85 -3.40 -16.76
C LEU A 366 -19.75 -2.38 -16.57
N ARG A 367 -20.00 -1.13 -17.00
CA ARG A 367 -19.20 0.04 -16.64
C ARG A 367 -20.01 0.97 -15.76
N TYR A 368 -19.48 1.26 -14.59
CA TYR A 368 -19.99 2.28 -13.66
C TYR A 368 -19.22 3.58 -13.90
N GLU A 369 -19.94 4.67 -14.15
CA GLU A 369 -19.37 5.99 -14.40
C GLU A 369 -20.27 7.08 -13.84
N ASP A 370 -19.81 7.72 -12.75
CA ASP A 370 -20.47 8.87 -12.10
C ASP A 370 -21.98 8.68 -11.85
N GLY A 371 -22.36 7.48 -11.36
CA GLY A 371 -23.75 7.12 -11.04
C GLY A 371 -24.56 6.57 -12.22
N ARG A 372 -23.93 6.40 -13.40
CA ARG A 372 -24.53 5.73 -14.56
C ARG A 372 -23.95 4.33 -14.73
N VAL A 373 -24.80 3.37 -15.03
CA VAL A 373 -24.40 2.00 -15.37
C VAL A 373 -24.61 1.78 -16.86
N THR A 374 -23.56 1.38 -17.56
CA THR A 374 -23.59 1.02 -18.98
C THR A 374 -23.30 -0.47 -19.11
N LYS A 375 -24.21 -1.22 -19.71
CA LYS A 375 -24.01 -2.61 -20.07
C LYS A 375 -23.19 -2.68 -21.36
N LEU A 376 -21.92 -3.13 -21.26
CA LEU A 376 -21.01 -3.25 -22.37
C LEU A 376 -21.25 -4.54 -23.18
N ALA A 377 -21.53 -5.65 -22.47
CA ALA A 377 -21.94 -6.94 -23.02
C ALA A 377 -22.84 -7.67 -22.03
N ALA A 378 -23.72 -8.54 -22.54
CA ALA A 378 -24.53 -9.45 -21.73
C ALA A 378 -24.83 -10.73 -22.49
N ALA A 379 -24.99 -11.83 -21.73
CA ALA A 379 -25.42 -13.12 -22.25
C ALA A 379 -26.39 -13.81 -21.28
N PRO A 380 -27.34 -14.63 -21.79
CA PRO A 380 -28.14 -15.49 -20.94
C PRO A 380 -27.26 -16.47 -20.18
N PHE A 381 -27.43 -16.55 -18.89
CA PHE A 381 -26.75 -17.51 -18.04
C PHE A 381 -27.66 -17.87 -16.84
N VAL A 382 -28.16 -19.10 -16.81
CA VAL A 382 -29.03 -19.55 -15.72
C VAL A 382 -28.18 -19.98 -14.53
N TRP A 383 -28.14 -19.15 -13.51
CA TRP A 383 -27.54 -19.46 -12.22
C TRP A 383 -28.63 -19.66 -11.15
N GLN A 384 -28.30 -20.32 -10.05
CA GLN A 384 -29.23 -20.69 -9.00
C GLN A 384 -28.76 -20.14 -7.64
N PRO A 385 -29.62 -19.50 -6.85
CA PRO A 385 -29.32 -19.16 -5.45
C PRO A 385 -28.92 -20.41 -4.65
N GLY A 386 -28.01 -20.23 -3.68
CA GLY A 386 -27.49 -21.30 -2.83
C GLY A 386 -26.51 -22.25 -3.52
N ARG A 387 -26.26 -22.09 -4.84
CA ARG A 387 -25.24 -22.85 -5.58
C ARG A 387 -23.95 -22.04 -5.72
N GLU A 388 -22.83 -22.70 -5.46
CA GLU A 388 -21.50 -22.08 -5.63
C GLU A 388 -21.07 -22.08 -7.09
N TYR A 389 -20.46 -20.97 -7.51
CA TYR A 389 -19.87 -20.76 -8.84
C TYR A 389 -18.48 -20.14 -8.72
N ALA A 390 -17.54 -20.61 -9.52
CA ALA A 390 -16.26 -19.93 -9.68
C ALA A 390 -16.39 -18.83 -10.72
N LEU A 391 -16.22 -17.58 -10.31
CA LEU A 391 -16.14 -16.41 -11.20
C LEU A 391 -14.69 -16.01 -11.38
N ARG A 392 -14.28 -15.76 -12.64
CA ARG A 392 -13.02 -15.12 -12.95
C ARG A 392 -13.28 -13.96 -13.90
N ALA A 393 -12.80 -12.79 -13.53
CA ALA A 393 -12.81 -11.60 -14.35
C ALA A 393 -11.38 -11.20 -14.71
N GLU A 394 -11.14 -10.93 -15.99
CA GLU A 394 -9.85 -10.47 -16.49
C GLU A 394 -9.98 -9.13 -17.19
N ALA A 395 -8.98 -8.28 -17.00
CA ALA A 395 -8.73 -7.11 -17.82
C ALA A 395 -7.33 -7.24 -18.43
N LYS A 396 -7.22 -7.24 -19.74
CA LYS A 396 -5.97 -7.27 -20.49
C LYS A 396 -5.99 -6.22 -21.61
N GLY A 397 -5.17 -5.19 -21.49
CA GLY A 397 -5.32 -4.01 -22.35
C GLY A 397 -6.73 -3.44 -22.23
N GLU A 398 -7.47 -3.33 -23.32
CA GLU A 398 -8.85 -2.84 -23.35
C GLU A 398 -9.91 -3.96 -23.24
N VAL A 399 -9.48 -5.21 -23.25
CA VAL A 399 -10.36 -6.39 -23.26
C VAL A 399 -10.72 -6.80 -21.84
N LEU A 400 -12.01 -6.97 -21.58
CA LEU A 400 -12.60 -7.43 -20.33
C LEU A 400 -13.27 -8.78 -20.58
N THR A 401 -12.86 -9.83 -19.89
CA THR A 401 -13.38 -11.19 -20.10
C THR A 401 -13.95 -11.77 -18.80
N LEU A 402 -15.15 -12.32 -18.86
CA LEU A 402 -15.79 -13.05 -17.76
C LEU A 402 -15.74 -14.56 -18.03
N PHE A 403 -15.27 -15.30 -17.04
CA PHE A 403 -15.33 -16.75 -17.01
C PHE A 403 -16.26 -17.20 -15.87
N VAL A 404 -17.05 -18.24 -16.11
CA VAL A 404 -17.84 -18.92 -15.10
C VAL A 404 -17.47 -20.41 -15.11
N ASN A 405 -17.07 -20.94 -13.97
CA ASN A 405 -16.59 -22.32 -13.80
C ASN A 405 -15.50 -22.70 -14.82
N GLY A 406 -14.55 -21.77 -15.05
CA GLY A 406 -13.44 -21.96 -15.98
C GLY A 406 -13.76 -21.77 -17.47
N THR A 407 -15.03 -21.55 -17.83
CA THR A 407 -15.45 -21.36 -19.23
C THR A 407 -15.64 -19.87 -19.50
N PRO A 408 -15.07 -19.30 -20.59
CA PRO A 408 -15.32 -17.93 -20.98
C PRO A 408 -16.80 -17.77 -21.41
N VAL A 409 -17.48 -16.78 -20.84
CA VAL A 409 -18.91 -16.53 -21.08
C VAL A 409 -19.12 -15.24 -21.85
N LEU A 410 -18.35 -14.20 -21.55
CA LEU A 410 -18.50 -12.87 -22.12
C LEU A 410 -17.15 -12.18 -22.34
N GLU A 411 -17.10 -11.39 -23.39
CA GLU A 411 -16.01 -10.48 -23.67
C GLU A 411 -16.55 -9.10 -24.09
N ALA A 412 -15.88 -8.03 -23.65
CA ALA A 412 -16.16 -6.67 -24.08
C ALA A 412 -14.86 -5.89 -24.19
N SER A 413 -14.78 -4.92 -25.11
CA SER A 413 -13.66 -3.99 -25.21
C SER A 413 -14.07 -2.61 -24.72
N ASN A 414 -13.29 -2.01 -23.82
CA ASN A 414 -13.52 -0.67 -23.32
C ASN A 414 -12.25 -0.04 -22.75
N SER A 415 -11.89 1.17 -23.20
CA SER A 415 -10.67 1.90 -22.82
C SER A 415 -10.88 2.96 -21.75
N ARG A 416 -12.09 3.07 -21.15
CA ARG A 416 -12.43 4.18 -20.25
C ARG A 416 -11.56 4.22 -19.00
N TYR A 417 -11.29 3.04 -18.40
CA TYR A 417 -10.42 2.91 -17.24
C TYR A 417 -9.25 2.01 -17.60
N ALA A 418 -8.03 2.54 -17.53
CA ALA A 418 -6.81 1.82 -17.88
C ALA A 418 -6.18 1.07 -16.69
N TYR A 419 -6.56 1.43 -15.45
CA TYR A 419 -6.02 0.87 -14.21
C TYR A 419 -7.02 1.06 -13.07
N GLY A 420 -6.80 0.38 -11.96
CA GLY A 420 -7.53 0.56 -10.72
C GLY A 420 -7.59 -0.72 -9.87
N MET A 421 -8.21 -0.61 -8.70
CA MET A 421 -8.34 -1.67 -7.72
C MET A 421 -9.23 -2.81 -8.23
N PRO A 422 -8.92 -4.07 -7.86
CA PRO A 422 -9.85 -5.18 -7.91
C PRO A 422 -10.83 -5.13 -6.73
N GLY A 423 -11.90 -5.92 -6.83
CA GLY A 423 -12.87 -6.05 -5.75
C GLY A 423 -13.98 -7.03 -6.01
N LEU A 424 -14.91 -7.08 -5.08
CA LEU A 424 -16.14 -7.87 -5.12
C LEU A 424 -17.34 -6.94 -4.91
N GLY A 425 -18.52 -7.29 -5.41
CA GLY A 425 -19.65 -6.39 -5.29
C GLY A 425 -21.00 -6.98 -5.68
N LEU A 426 -22.03 -6.14 -5.53
CA LEU A 426 -23.40 -6.41 -5.86
C LEU A 426 -23.97 -5.26 -6.70
N ALA A 427 -24.85 -5.58 -7.66
CA ALA A 427 -25.55 -4.56 -8.45
C ALA A 427 -26.70 -3.89 -7.67
N ALA A 428 -27.27 -4.61 -6.70
CA ALA A 428 -28.41 -4.20 -5.87
C ALA A 428 -28.33 -4.86 -4.50
N ALA A 429 -29.34 -4.66 -3.66
CA ALA A 429 -29.45 -5.31 -2.36
C ALA A 429 -29.39 -6.84 -2.47
N GLY A 430 -28.75 -7.47 -1.50
CA GLY A 430 -28.59 -8.92 -1.46
C GLY A 430 -27.48 -9.38 -0.54
N GLU A 431 -27.28 -10.69 -0.50
CA GLU A 431 -26.22 -11.34 0.28
C GLU A 431 -25.49 -12.38 -0.56
N THR A 432 -24.16 -12.36 -0.47
CA THR A 432 -23.28 -13.31 -1.16
C THR A 432 -22.22 -13.81 -0.20
N LEU A 433 -21.82 -15.08 -0.38
CA LEU A 433 -20.67 -15.68 0.30
C LEU A 433 -19.54 -15.84 -0.73
N TRP A 434 -18.41 -15.23 -0.44
CA TRP A 434 -17.20 -15.27 -1.28
C TRP A 434 -16.11 -16.10 -0.64
N ARG A 435 -15.46 -16.96 -1.43
CA ARG A 435 -14.36 -17.83 -1.01
C ARG A 435 -13.25 -17.84 -2.05
N ALA A 436 -12.10 -18.37 -1.66
CA ALA A 436 -10.97 -18.65 -2.55
C ALA A 436 -10.61 -17.47 -3.47
N LEU A 437 -10.56 -16.27 -2.90
CA LEU A 437 -10.17 -15.08 -3.65
C LEU A 437 -8.69 -15.15 -4.04
N HIS A 438 -8.43 -14.96 -5.32
CA HIS A 438 -7.09 -14.89 -5.89
C HIS A 438 -6.98 -13.69 -6.82
N ILE A 439 -5.92 -12.92 -6.70
CA ILE A 439 -5.65 -11.70 -7.46
C ILE A 439 -4.27 -11.80 -8.07
N SER A 440 -4.18 -11.63 -9.38
CA SER A 440 -2.91 -11.51 -10.08
C SER A 440 -2.93 -10.33 -11.04
N GLY A 441 -1.78 -9.72 -11.29
CA GLY A 441 -1.70 -8.60 -12.23
C GLY A 441 -0.41 -7.82 -12.13
N GLU A 442 -0.32 -6.79 -12.99
CA GLU A 442 0.81 -5.87 -13.07
C GLU A 442 0.32 -4.41 -13.18
N CYS A 443 1.21 -3.45 -12.85
CA CYS A 443 0.91 -2.01 -12.81
C CYS A 443 1.39 -1.28 -14.07
#